data_921e03e5f125e96bafdbcaca37bd3294
#
_entry.id   921e03e5f125e96bafdbcaca37bd3294
#
_cell.length_a   1.000
_cell.length_b   1.000
_cell.length_c   1.000
_cell.angle_alpha   90.00
_cell.angle_beta   90.00
_cell.angle_gamma   90.00
#
_symmetry.space_group_name_H-M   'P 1'
#
loop_
_entity.id
_entity.type
_entity.pdbx_description
1 polymer ?
#
loop_
_entity_poly.entity_id
_entity_poly.type
_entity_poly.pdbx_seq_one_letter_code
_entity_poly.pdbx_strand_id
1 'polypeptide(L)'
;MAAPGGWADAFRALLTQARVLMGDEDPDQVVLTGGGSRMPFTRQACVEVFPGAAVENDPEPAFSVARGLALAGHTELRLERFRAALAALLDEPELGQSCREHIAAGFAELQRGLVWKVRNLQQSSGSSEEQTRELVESEGEPRAVDKLRESLNQRLGDRISAICRDHGVPHDALDLEFQLPLSVAETLTDRLRRYVEGKQGLSSGRVGWMLYNQRRMLDQQNRALGQPTRSGNPYVELTRIALQWGTPIVLEARAQLAVRKMVKEIEALSLDEDKVDELVEKIRAHIRDQLLGRLTEIEKLIF
;
A
#
# COMPACT_ATOMS: atom_id res chain seq x y z
N MET A 1 16.42 59.26 39.02
CA MET A 1 16.07 57.83 38.79
C MET A 1 14.54 57.82 38.54
N ALA A 2 14.10 57.56 37.30
CA ALA A 2 12.68 57.38 37.03
C ALA A 2 12.22 56.10 37.74
N ALA A 3 11.06 56.15 38.39
CA ALA A 3 10.44 54.97 38.97
C ALA A 3 10.31 53.89 37.91
N PRO A 4 10.52 52.58 38.22
CA PRO A 4 10.30 51.53 37.25
C PRO A 4 8.87 51.65 36.71
N GLY A 5 8.74 51.65 35.40
CA GLY A 5 7.51 51.87 34.67
C GLY A 5 6.38 51.03 35.26
N GLY A 6 5.22 51.67 35.39
CA GLY A 6 4.05 51.02 35.94
C GLY A 6 3.54 49.88 35.01
N TRP A 7 2.57 49.10 35.49
CA TRP A 7 2.01 47.99 34.76
C TRP A 7 1.59 48.38 33.29
N ALA A 8 1.14 49.58 33.08
CA ALA A 8 0.81 50.12 31.76
C ALA A 8 2.01 50.19 30.81
N ASP A 9 3.17 50.58 31.32
CA ASP A 9 4.40 50.66 30.50
C ASP A 9 4.95 49.24 30.17
N ALA A 10 4.84 48.32 31.12
CA ALA A 10 5.14 46.92 30.87
C ALA A 10 4.20 46.30 29.82
N PHE A 11 2.91 46.63 29.88
CA PHE A 11 1.94 46.15 28.91
C PHE A 11 2.22 46.72 27.51
N ARG A 12 2.53 48.03 27.37
CA ARG A 12 2.94 48.62 26.08
C ARG A 12 4.19 47.95 25.52
N ALA A 13 5.18 47.67 26.37
CA ALA A 13 6.39 46.99 25.94
C ALA A 13 6.10 45.59 25.39
N LEU A 14 5.21 44.81 26.03
CA LEU A 14 4.77 43.52 25.56
C LEU A 14 4.04 43.60 24.21
N LEU A 15 3.13 44.57 24.04
CA LEU A 15 2.44 44.78 22.75
C LEU A 15 3.43 45.16 21.64
N THR A 16 4.43 46.02 21.94
CA THR A 16 5.47 46.38 20.97
C THR A 16 6.30 45.16 20.58
N GLN A 17 6.63 44.32 21.55
CA GLN A 17 7.33 43.04 21.28
C GLN A 17 6.47 42.10 20.40
N ALA A 18 5.19 42.00 20.71
CA ALA A 18 4.25 41.20 19.89
C ALA A 18 4.20 41.70 18.44
N ARG A 19 4.18 43.04 18.23
CA ARG A 19 4.19 43.64 16.89
C ARG A 19 5.46 43.25 16.11
N VAL A 20 6.62 43.31 16.76
CA VAL A 20 7.89 42.88 16.13
C VAL A 20 7.84 41.40 15.75
N LEU A 21 7.29 40.54 16.61
CA LEU A 21 7.13 39.09 16.29
C LEU A 21 6.19 38.83 15.13
N MET A 22 5.21 39.73 14.88
CA MET A 22 4.31 39.66 13.71
C MET A 22 4.89 40.30 12.45
N GLY A 23 6.17 40.72 12.44
CA GLY A 23 6.81 41.32 11.28
C GLY A 23 6.53 42.82 11.10
N ASP A 24 6.23 43.54 12.18
CA ASP A 24 5.84 44.95 12.21
C ASP A 24 4.52 45.30 11.44
N GLU A 25 3.75 44.26 11.13
CA GLU A 25 2.39 44.46 10.53
C GLU A 25 1.34 44.63 11.64
N ASP A 26 0.31 45.44 11.35
CA ASP A 26 -0.82 45.57 12.25
C ASP A 26 -1.80 44.41 12.00
N PRO A 27 -2.37 43.77 13.04
CA PRO A 27 -3.44 42.80 12.87
C PRO A 27 -4.71 43.47 12.40
N ASP A 28 -5.58 42.77 11.70
CA ASP A 28 -6.88 43.28 11.28
C ASP A 28 -7.76 43.68 12.48
N GLN A 29 -7.67 42.90 13.55
CA GLN A 29 -8.48 43.05 14.75
C GLN A 29 -7.70 42.71 16.03
N VAL A 30 -7.92 43.51 17.09
CA VAL A 30 -7.47 43.23 18.45
C VAL A 30 -8.68 43.10 19.36
N VAL A 31 -8.91 41.93 19.92
CA VAL A 31 -10.02 41.68 20.86
C VAL A 31 -9.49 41.72 22.29
N LEU A 32 -10.03 42.65 23.08
CA LEU A 32 -9.71 42.83 24.49
C LEU A 32 -10.59 41.93 25.35
N THR A 33 -9.98 40.96 26.05
CA THR A 33 -10.68 39.96 26.87
C THR A 33 -10.10 39.87 28.27
N GLY A 34 -10.84 39.27 29.17
CA GLY A 34 -10.44 39.15 30.58
C GLY A 34 -10.70 40.40 31.41
N GLY A 35 -10.51 40.30 32.73
CA GLY A 35 -10.81 41.39 33.68
C GLY A 35 -10.00 42.67 33.45
N GLY A 36 -8.73 42.53 32.99
CA GLY A 36 -7.84 43.66 32.70
C GLY A 36 -8.26 44.49 31.49
N SER A 37 -9.07 43.98 30.59
CA SER A 37 -9.57 44.68 29.43
C SER A 37 -10.52 45.84 29.74
N ARG A 38 -11.09 45.86 30.96
CA ARG A 38 -11.95 46.91 31.44
C ARG A 38 -11.19 48.17 31.85
N MET A 39 -9.85 48.12 31.95
CA MET A 39 -9.03 49.26 32.29
C MET A 39 -8.89 50.17 31.05
N PRO A 40 -9.20 51.46 31.16
CA PRO A 40 -9.20 52.37 29.99
C PRO A 40 -7.87 52.42 29.24
N PHE A 41 -6.75 52.36 29.97
CA PHE A 41 -5.41 52.39 29.36
C PHE A 41 -5.07 51.14 28.52
N THR A 42 -5.73 50.00 28.72
CA THR A 42 -5.52 48.80 27.95
C THR A 42 -5.92 49.02 26.49
N ARG A 43 -7.11 49.54 26.27
CA ARG A 43 -7.57 49.88 24.91
C ARG A 43 -6.68 50.96 24.27
N GLN A 44 -6.33 52.02 25.06
CA GLN A 44 -5.48 53.06 24.56
C GLN A 44 -4.12 52.54 24.12
N ALA A 45 -3.47 51.69 24.93
CA ALA A 45 -2.21 51.09 24.57
C ALA A 45 -2.28 50.24 23.28
N CYS A 46 -3.36 49.51 23.09
CA CYS A 46 -3.57 48.72 21.85
C CYS A 46 -3.72 49.64 20.62
N VAL A 47 -4.48 50.70 20.73
CA VAL A 47 -4.65 51.69 19.62
C VAL A 47 -3.34 52.41 19.31
N GLU A 48 -2.54 52.72 20.34
CA GLU A 48 -1.23 53.35 20.16
C GLU A 48 -0.19 52.45 19.48
N VAL A 49 -0.19 51.16 19.81
CA VAL A 49 0.76 50.18 19.21
C VAL A 49 0.31 49.65 17.89
N PHE A 50 -1.00 49.44 17.68
CA PHE A 50 -1.60 48.90 16.47
C PHE A 50 -2.62 49.89 15.86
N PRO A 51 -2.15 50.98 15.26
CA PRO A 51 -3.05 52.06 14.77
C PRO A 51 -3.94 51.65 13.61
N GLY A 52 -3.56 50.59 12.86
CA GLY A 52 -4.33 50.04 11.76
C GLY A 52 -5.36 48.98 12.18
N ALA A 53 -5.32 48.52 13.42
CA ALA A 53 -6.18 47.44 13.91
C ALA A 53 -7.53 47.93 14.42
N ALA A 54 -8.62 47.20 14.17
CA ALA A 54 -9.89 47.40 14.86
C ALA A 54 -9.79 46.85 16.29
N VAL A 55 -9.79 47.77 17.30
CA VAL A 55 -9.73 47.38 18.71
C VAL A 55 -11.14 47.27 19.28
N GLU A 56 -11.53 46.04 19.63
CA GLU A 56 -12.87 45.74 20.17
C GLU A 56 -12.78 45.15 21.57
N ASN A 57 -13.79 45.43 22.39
CA ASN A 57 -13.95 44.77 23.68
C ASN A 57 -14.86 43.57 23.55
N ASP A 58 -14.45 42.45 24.13
CA ASP A 58 -15.37 41.32 24.29
C ASP A 58 -16.60 41.76 25.12
N PRO A 59 -17.82 41.43 24.66
CA PRO A 59 -19.04 41.75 25.40
C PRO A 59 -19.05 41.21 26.85
N GLU A 60 -18.45 40.06 27.06
CA GLU A 60 -18.40 39.35 28.35
C GLU A 60 -16.96 39.00 28.76
N PRO A 61 -16.05 39.98 28.93
CA PRO A 61 -14.62 39.73 29.07
C PRO A 61 -14.21 38.87 30.29
N ALA A 62 -15.07 38.82 31.33
CA ALA A 62 -14.84 37.98 32.50
C ALA A 62 -15.00 36.47 32.22
N PHE A 63 -15.82 36.13 31.23
CA PHE A 63 -16.14 34.74 30.89
C PHE A 63 -15.45 34.25 29.62
N SER A 64 -14.88 35.11 28.81
CA SER A 64 -14.25 34.72 27.52
C SER A 64 -13.11 33.73 27.68
N VAL A 65 -12.26 33.87 28.71
CA VAL A 65 -11.19 32.91 28.99
C VAL A 65 -11.77 31.56 29.38
N ALA A 66 -12.76 31.54 30.28
CA ALA A 66 -13.41 30.30 30.71
C ALA A 66 -14.15 29.63 29.55
N ARG A 67 -14.83 30.40 28.68
CA ARG A 67 -15.50 29.91 27.49
C ARG A 67 -14.48 29.36 26.48
N GLY A 68 -13.36 30.07 26.25
CA GLY A 68 -12.27 29.60 25.39
C GLY A 68 -11.67 28.29 25.87
N LEU A 69 -11.37 28.17 27.16
CA LEU A 69 -10.87 26.93 27.77
C LEU A 69 -11.89 25.78 27.67
N ALA A 70 -13.18 26.07 27.90
CA ALA A 70 -14.22 25.06 27.74
C ALA A 70 -14.37 24.57 26.30
N LEU A 71 -14.28 25.47 25.32
CA LEU A 71 -14.28 25.11 23.90
C LEU A 71 -13.04 24.30 23.52
N ALA A 72 -11.85 24.73 23.95
CA ALA A 72 -10.61 23.99 23.71
C ALA A 72 -10.66 22.59 24.34
N GLY A 73 -11.08 22.48 25.60
CA GLY A 73 -11.24 21.18 26.27
C GLY A 73 -12.28 20.30 25.61
N HIS A 74 -13.41 20.85 25.13
CA HIS A 74 -14.41 20.11 24.38
C HIS A 74 -13.85 19.59 23.05
N THR A 75 -13.10 20.41 22.32
CA THR A 75 -12.46 20.01 21.06
C THR A 75 -11.44 18.92 21.30
N GLU A 76 -10.60 19.04 22.33
CA GLU A 76 -9.62 18.01 22.70
C GLU A 76 -10.28 16.66 23.00
N LEU A 77 -11.33 16.64 23.84
CA LEU A 77 -12.08 15.43 24.14
C LEU A 77 -12.74 14.81 22.90
N ARG A 78 -13.19 15.61 21.93
CA ARG A 78 -13.72 15.08 20.66
C ARG A 78 -12.61 14.44 19.84
N LEU A 79 -11.44 15.06 19.76
CA LEU A 79 -10.28 14.51 19.07
C LEU A 79 -9.80 13.20 19.70
N GLU A 80 -9.71 13.15 21.02
CA GLU A 80 -9.36 11.90 21.73
C GLU A 80 -10.33 10.77 21.41
N ARG A 81 -11.65 11.03 21.45
CA ARG A 81 -12.68 10.03 21.11
C ARG A 81 -12.57 9.61 19.65
N PHE A 82 -12.32 10.53 18.74
CA PHE A 82 -12.13 10.26 17.33
C PHE A 82 -10.88 9.38 17.09
N ARG A 83 -9.74 9.72 17.70
CA ARG A 83 -8.51 8.89 17.67
C ARG A 83 -8.77 7.49 18.20
N ALA A 84 -9.48 7.38 19.33
CA ALA A 84 -9.83 6.10 19.93
C ALA A 84 -10.74 5.26 19.02
N ALA A 85 -11.71 5.87 18.34
CA ALA A 85 -12.58 5.20 17.39
C ALA A 85 -11.81 4.67 16.16
N LEU A 86 -10.87 5.46 15.63
CA LEU A 86 -10.00 5.02 14.53
C LEU A 86 -9.04 3.90 14.97
N ALA A 87 -8.48 3.99 16.16
CA ALA A 87 -7.63 2.92 16.71
C ALA A 87 -8.44 1.61 16.89
N ALA A 88 -9.64 1.70 17.44
CA ALA A 88 -10.54 0.56 17.60
C ALA A 88 -10.89 -0.11 16.26
N LEU A 89 -11.12 0.68 15.20
CA LEU A 89 -11.35 0.15 13.86
C LEU A 89 -10.19 -0.73 13.36
N LEU A 90 -8.94 -0.31 13.62
CA LEU A 90 -7.77 -1.06 13.19
C LEU A 90 -7.58 -2.38 13.98
N ASP A 91 -8.06 -2.41 15.21
CA ASP A 91 -7.95 -3.58 16.08
C ASP A 91 -9.15 -4.54 15.92
N GLU A 92 -10.14 -4.20 15.08
CA GLU A 92 -11.29 -5.07 14.81
C GLU A 92 -10.86 -6.42 14.21
N PRO A 93 -11.38 -7.54 14.73
CA PRO A 93 -11.08 -8.88 14.20
C PRO A 93 -11.49 -9.04 12.73
N GLU A 94 -12.60 -8.40 12.34
CA GLU A 94 -13.13 -8.45 10.98
C GLU A 94 -12.17 -7.85 9.96
N LEU A 95 -11.45 -6.78 10.32
CA LEU A 95 -10.43 -6.21 9.46
C LEU A 95 -9.27 -7.20 9.24
N GLY A 96 -8.82 -7.82 10.32
CA GLY A 96 -7.78 -8.86 10.25
C GLY A 96 -8.21 -10.04 9.40
N GLN A 97 -9.43 -10.53 9.58
CA GLN A 97 -9.98 -11.62 8.79
C GLN A 97 -10.10 -11.24 7.31
N SER A 98 -10.58 -10.04 7.03
CA SER A 98 -10.66 -9.52 5.65
C SER A 98 -9.26 -9.44 5.00
N CYS A 99 -8.26 -8.95 5.72
CA CYS A 99 -6.89 -8.94 5.20
C CYS A 99 -6.39 -10.36 4.87
N ARG A 100 -6.63 -11.35 5.74
CA ARG A 100 -6.26 -12.75 5.49
C ARG A 100 -6.92 -13.30 4.23
N GLU A 101 -8.22 -13.08 4.06
CA GLU A 101 -8.98 -13.54 2.90
C GLU A 101 -8.45 -12.95 1.60
N HIS A 102 -8.13 -11.65 1.59
CA HIS A 102 -7.59 -10.98 0.41
C HIS A 102 -6.14 -11.36 0.11
N ILE A 103 -5.31 -11.57 1.14
CA ILE A 103 -3.96 -12.11 0.99
C ILE A 103 -4.02 -13.51 0.36
N ALA A 104 -4.91 -14.38 0.86
CA ALA A 104 -5.10 -15.72 0.32
C ALA A 104 -5.62 -15.67 -1.14
N ALA A 105 -6.58 -14.80 -1.42
CA ALA A 105 -7.11 -14.62 -2.78
C ALA A 105 -6.04 -14.07 -3.75
N GLY A 106 -5.23 -13.09 -3.32
CA GLY A 106 -4.11 -12.56 -4.10
C GLY A 106 -3.05 -13.63 -4.39
N PHE A 107 -2.71 -14.43 -3.40
CA PHE A 107 -1.78 -15.56 -3.59
C PHE A 107 -2.32 -16.62 -4.56
N ALA A 108 -3.61 -16.97 -4.46
CA ALA A 108 -4.27 -17.89 -5.38
C ALA A 108 -4.31 -17.35 -6.82
N GLU A 109 -4.41 -16.05 -7.00
CA GLU A 109 -4.33 -15.41 -8.33
C GLU A 109 -2.93 -15.51 -8.93
N LEU A 110 -1.90 -15.25 -8.13
CA LEU A 110 -0.50 -15.44 -8.52
C LEU A 110 -0.22 -16.90 -8.93
N GLN A 111 -0.72 -17.87 -8.14
CA GLN A 111 -0.62 -19.30 -8.48
C GLN A 111 -1.28 -19.62 -9.81
N ARG A 112 -2.50 -19.12 -10.06
CA ARG A 112 -3.23 -19.31 -11.32
C ARG A 112 -2.46 -18.76 -12.52
N GLY A 113 -1.88 -17.55 -12.37
CA GLY A 113 -1.04 -16.94 -13.39
C GLY A 113 0.16 -17.80 -13.72
N LEU A 114 0.85 -18.32 -12.70
CA LEU A 114 2.00 -19.19 -12.87
C LEU A 114 1.62 -20.54 -13.52
N VAL A 115 0.51 -21.15 -13.08
CA VAL A 115 -0.03 -22.38 -13.68
C VAL A 115 -0.36 -22.18 -15.16
N TRP A 116 -1.03 -21.07 -15.50
CA TRP A 116 -1.35 -20.73 -16.89
C TRP A 116 -0.09 -20.63 -17.74
N LYS A 117 0.95 -19.97 -17.22
CA LYS A 117 2.22 -19.85 -17.93
C LYS A 117 2.94 -21.19 -18.10
N VAL A 118 2.99 -22.00 -17.05
CA VAL A 118 3.60 -23.34 -17.13
C VAL A 118 2.89 -24.22 -18.18
N ARG A 119 1.56 -24.13 -18.30
CA ARG A 119 0.79 -24.82 -19.34
C ARG A 119 1.10 -24.27 -20.74
N ASN A 120 1.26 -22.96 -20.89
CA ASN A 120 1.55 -22.32 -22.17
C ASN A 120 3.01 -22.43 -22.63
N LEU A 121 3.96 -22.72 -21.71
CA LEU A 121 5.34 -23.02 -22.04
C LEU A 121 5.48 -24.19 -23.06
N GLN A 122 4.47 -25.06 -23.15
CA GLN A 122 4.42 -26.11 -24.13
C GLN A 122 4.19 -25.62 -25.57
N GLN A 123 3.57 -24.42 -25.71
CA GLN A 123 3.19 -23.87 -27.02
C GLN A 123 4.24 -22.90 -27.59
N SER A 124 5.09 -22.32 -26.74
CA SER A 124 6.12 -21.36 -27.14
C SER A 124 7.49 -21.97 -27.14
N SER A 125 8.05 -22.17 -28.31
CA SER A 125 9.40 -22.68 -28.55
C SER A 125 10.48 -21.64 -28.21
N GLY A 126 10.69 -21.33 -26.91
CA GLY A 126 11.78 -20.43 -26.57
C GLY A 126 11.59 -19.53 -25.34
N SER A 127 10.65 -19.82 -24.46
CA SER A 127 10.57 -19.02 -23.22
C SER A 127 11.71 -19.34 -22.28
N SER A 128 12.57 -18.35 -22.03
CA SER A 128 13.67 -18.44 -21.07
C SER A 128 13.14 -18.36 -19.63
N GLU A 129 13.91 -18.85 -18.67
CA GLU A 129 13.69 -18.70 -17.23
C GLU A 129 13.45 -17.25 -16.84
N GLU A 130 14.13 -16.34 -17.52
CA GLU A 130 14.03 -14.89 -17.40
C GLU A 130 12.63 -14.37 -17.73
N GLN A 131 11.98 -14.90 -18.78
CA GLN A 131 10.60 -14.54 -19.12
C GLN A 131 9.57 -15.02 -18.10
N THR A 132 9.85 -16.14 -17.41
CA THR A 132 8.95 -16.65 -16.35
C THR A 132 9.08 -15.80 -15.09
N ARG A 133 10.30 -15.40 -14.76
CA ARG A 133 10.60 -14.48 -13.66
C ARG A 133 10.01 -13.11 -13.92
N GLU A 134 10.26 -12.56 -15.09
CA GLU A 134 9.74 -11.26 -15.52
C GLU A 134 8.20 -11.18 -15.47
N LEU A 135 7.49 -12.25 -15.77
CA LEU A 135 6.04 -12.28 -15.73
C LEU A 135 5.47 -12.36 -14.32
N VAL A 136 6.13 -13.08 -13.42
CA VAL A 136 5.75 -13.09 -11.99
C VAL A 136 5.95 -11.69 -11.41
N GLU A 137 7.06 -11.04 -11.76
CA GLU A 137 7.43 -9.71 -11.25
C GLU A 137 6.63 -8.57 -11.93
N SER A 138 6.34 -8.67 -13.24
CA SER A 138 5.73 -7.56 -13.99
C SER A 138 4.21 -7.55 -14.06
N GLU A 139 3.57 -8.70 -14.08
CA GLU A 139 2.11 -8.77 -14.27
C GLU A 139 1.34 -9.37 -13.08
N GLY A 140 1.89 -10.37 -12.41
CA GLY A 140 1.19 -11.09 -11.35
C GLY A 140 1.17 -10.30 -10.05
N GLU A 141 2.32 -9.77 -9.66
CA GLU A 141 2.53 -9.02 -8.43
C GLU A 141 1.68 -7.73 -8.37
N PRO A 142 1.73 -6.84 -9.38
CA PRO A 142 0.94 -5.62 -9.34
C PRO A 142 -0.56 -5.88 -9.21
N ARG A 143 -1.11 -6.82 -9.98
CA ARG A 143 -2.55 -7.13 -9.98
C ARG A 143 -3.07 -7.65 -8.64
N ALA A 144 -2.30 -8.52 -7.97
CA ALA A 144 -2.69 -9.07 -6.67
C ALA A 144 -2.65 -7.99 -5.58
N VAL A 145 -1.62 -7.15 -5.59
CA VAL A 145 -1.45 -6.03 -4.66
C VAL A 145 -2.51 -4.95 -4.91
N ASP A 146 -2.80 -4.61 -6.17
CA ASP A 146 -3.82 -3.63 -6.53
C ASP A 146 -5.21 -4.05 -6.08
N LYS A 147 -5.59 -5.30 -6.27
CA LYS A 147 -6.88 -5.83 -5.77
C LYS A 147 -6.97 -5.80 -4.25
N LEU A 148 -5.89 -6.15 -3.55
CA LEU A 148 -5.86 -6.07 -2.09
C LEU A 148 -6.01 -4.61 -1.63
N ARG A 149 -5.28 -3.69 -2.27
CA ARG A 149 -5.36 -2.25 -2.00
C ARG A 149 -6.76 -1.70 -2.23
N GLU A 150 -7.36 -1.98 -3.38
CA GLU A 150 -8.69 -1.52 -3.77
C GLU A 150 -9.77 -2.00 -2.78
N SER A 151 -9.74 -3.28 -2.42
CA SER A 151 -10.68 -3.83 -1.46
C SER A 151 -10.52 -3.27 -0.05
N LEU A 152 -9.27 -3.05 0.41
CA LEU A 152 -9.00 -2.41 1.69
C LEU A 152 -9.46 -0.96 1.70
N ASN A 153 -9.16 -0.20 0.63
CA ASN A 153 -9.58 1.19 0.51
C ASN A 153 -11.10 1.33 0.53
N GLN A 154 -11.82 0.49 -0.18
CA GLN A 154 -13.28 0.52 -0.16
C GLN A 154 -13.83 0.27 1.24
N ARG A 155 -13.42 -0.82 1.91
CA ARG A 155 -13.92 -1.19 3.25
C ARG A 155 -13.54 -0.18 4.34
N LEU A 156 -12.28 0.27 4.34
CA LEU A 156 -11.79 1.25 5.31
C LEU A 156 -12.41 2.61 5.05
N GLY A 157 -12.53 3.02 3.79
CA GLY A 157 -13.12 4.31 3.41
C GLY A 157 -14.56 4.46 3.93
N ASP A 158 -15.41 3.45 3.75
CA ASP A 158 -16.78 3.45 4.24
C ASP A 158 -16.85 3.57 5.78
N ARG A 159 -15.98 2.82 6.50
CA ARG A 159 -15.94 2.81 7.96
C ARG A 159 -15.35 4.11 8.53
N ILE A 160 -14.28 4.62 7.93
CA ILE A 160 -13.68 5.89 8.31
C ILE A 160 -14.67 7.03 8.06
N SER A 161 -15.37 7.03 6.92
CA SER A 161 -16.41 8.02 6.62
C SER A 161 -17.55 8.01 7.64
N ALA A 162 -17.94 6.82 8.13
CA ALA A 162 -18.93 6.70 9.20
C ALA A 162 -18.40 7.31 10.52
N ILE A 163 -17.18 6.97 10.92
CA ILE A 163 -16.53 7.50 12.13
C ILE A 163 -16.38 9.04 12.02
N CYS A 164 -15.96 9.57 10.86
CA CYS A 164 -15.87 11.01 10.63
C CYS A 164 -17.21 11.68 10.85
N ARG A 165 -18.30 11.13 10.30
CA ARG A 165 -19.65 11.64 10.45
C ARG A 165 -20.12 11.65 11.90
N ASP A 166 -19.87 10.57 12.64
CA ASP A 166 -20.28 10.42 14.05
C ASP A 166 -19.55 11.42 14.96
N HIS A 167 -18.33 11.81 14.58
CA HIS A 167 -17.53 12.77 15.32
C HIS A 167 -17.59 14.20 14.75
N GLY A 168 -18.36 14.43 13.67
CA GLY A 168 -18.51 15.74 13.03
C GLY A 168 -17.20 16.24 12.39
N VAL A 169 -16.37 15.33 11.91
CA VAL A 169 -15.18 15.64 11.11
C VAL A 169 -15.58 15.59 9.62
N PRO A 170 -15.21 16.57 8.79
CA PRO A 170 -15.46 16.50 7.37
C PRO A 170 -14.84 15.21 6.78
N HIS A 171 -15.63 14.48 5.98
CA HIS A 171 -15.21 13.18 5.45
C HIS A 171 -14.05 13.30 4.45
N ASP A 172 -13.98 14.42 3.73
CA ASP A 172 -12.91 14.80 2.80
C ASP A 172 -11.57 15.14 3.49
N ALA A 173 -11.61 15.47 4.79
CA ALA A 173 -10.40 15.68 5.58
C ALA A 173 -9.55 14.40 5.72
N LEU A 174 -10.18 13.23 5.64
CA LEU A 174 -9.56 11.90 5.68
C LEU A 174 -9.79 11.12 4.37
N ASP A 175 -9.75 11.79 3.22
CA ASP A 175 -9.72 11.09 1.93
C ASP A 175 -8.35 10.40 1.78
N LEU A 176 -8.30 9.16 2.27
CA LEU A 176 -7.10 8.35 2.34
C LEU A 176 -7.16 7.27 1.28
N GLU A 177 -6.30 7.38 0.30
CA GLU A 177 -5.93 6.25 -0.53
C GLU A 177 -4.76 5.50 0.13
N PHE A 178 -5.08 4.43 0.87
CA PHE A 178 -4.07 3.62 1.55
C PHE A 178 -3.17 2.94 0.53
N GLN A 179 -1.87 3.18 0.68
CA GLN A 179 -0.85 2.47 -0.08
C GLN A 179 -0.40 1.24 0.72
N LEU A 180 -0.21 0.12 0.04
CA LEU A 180 0.36 -1.06 0.68
C LEU A 180 1.89 -0.97 0.68
N PRO A 181 2.56 -1.42 1.75
CA PRO A 181 4.02 -1.46 1.76
C PRO A 181 4.55 -2.47 0.71
N LEU A 182 5.63 -2.11 0.02
CA LEU A 182 6.30 -2.97 -0.97
C LEU A 182 6.66 -4.34 -0.41
N SER A 183 6.98 -4.43 0.89
CA SER A 183 7.28 -5.68 1.57
C SER A 183 6.12 -6.70 1.55
N VAL A 184 4.88 -6.27 1.38
CA VAL A 184 3.71 -7.17 1.23
C VAL A 184 3.78 -7.87 -0.12
N ALA A 185 4.03 -7.13 -1.18
CA ALA A 185 4.22 -7.65 -2.53
C ALA A 185 5.38 -8.66 -2.58
N GLU A 186 6.55 -8.26 -2.07
CA GLU A 186 7.73 -9.10 -1.99
C GLU A 186 7.48 -10.41 -1.23
N THR A 187 6.77 -10.36 -0.10
CA THR A 187 6.49 -11.56 0.70
C THR A 187 5.52 -12.50 -0.01
N LEU A 188 4.52 -11.97 -0.73
CA LEU A 188 3.57 -12.77 -1.50
C LEU A 188 4.26 -13.50 -2.65
N THR A 189 5.20 -12.86 -3.32
CA THR A 189 5.91 -13.41 -4.48
C THR A 189 7.08 -14.30 -4.09
N ASP A 190 7.71 -14.06 -2.95
CA ASP A 190 8.94 -14.73 -2.52
C ASP A 190 8.79 -16.27 -2.45
N ARG A 191 7.62 -16.78 -2.03
CA ARG A 191 7.39 -18.23 -1.99
C ARG A 191 7.30 -18.85 -3.38
N LEU A 192 6.64 -18.17 -4.32
CA LEU A 192 6.57 -18.61 -5.71
C LEU A 192 7.93 -18.46 -6.39
N ARG A 193 8.65 -17.38 -6.09
CA ARG A 193 10.01 -17.14 -6.58
C ARG A 193 10.95 -18.26 -6.11
N ARG A 194 10.99 -18.58 -4.82
CA ARG A 194 11.81 -19.68 -4.28
C ARG A 194 11.44 -21.04 -4.86
N TYR A 195 10.16 -21.28 -5.13
CA TYR A 195 9.74 -22.50 -5.81
C TYR A 195 10.33 -22.55 -7.22
N VAL A 196 10.25 -21.49 -8.00
CA VAL A 196 10.81 -21.38 -9.35
C VAL A 196 12.34 -21.55 -9.30
N GLU A 197 13.01 -20.82 -8.41
CA GLU A 197 14.47 -20.88 -8.22
C GLU A 197 14.95 -22.26 -7.74
N GLY A 198 14.25 -22.86 -6.78
CA GLY A 198 14.57 -24.20 -6.25
C GLY A 198 14.40 -25.31 -7.28
N LYS A 199 13.65 -25.08 -8.35
CA LYS A 199 13.48 -26.00 -9.48
C LYS A 199 14.49 -25.80 -10.61
N GLN A 200 15.50 -24.96 -10.43
CA GLN A 200 16.56 -24.71 -11.44
C GLN A 200 17.24 -25.99 -11.95
N GLY A 201 17.20 -27.09 -11.23
CA GLY A 201 17.64 -28.42 -11.69
C GLY A 201 16.64 -29.16 -12.60
N LEU A 202 15.36 -28.78 -12.57
CA LEU A 202 14.26 -29.28 -13.42
C LEU A 202 13.70 -28.16 -14.32
N SER A 203 14.41 -27.01 -14.36
CA SER A 203 13.98 -25.77 -14.93
C SER A 203 13.40 -25.94 -16.34
N SER A 204 12.54 -25.00 -16.66
CA SER A 204 12.08 -24.68 -18.02
C SER A 204 13.18 -24.81 -19.06
N GLY A 205 14.45 -24.56 -18.69
CA GLY A 205 15.61 -24.83 -19.52
C GLY A 205 15.78 -26.30 -19.92
N ARG A 206 15.57 -27.26 -19.02
CA ARG A 206 15.67 -28.69 -19.40
C ARG A 206 14.44 -29.16 -20.19
N VAL A 207 13.24 -28.76 -19.80
CA VAL A 207 12.04 -29.10 -20.54
C VAL A 207 12.01 -28.33 -21.85
N GLY A 208 12.30 -27.03 -21.84
CA GLY A 208 12.44 -26.22 -23.05
C GLY A 208 13.58 -26.70 -23.94
N TRP A 209 14.75 -27.06 -23.36
CA TRP A 209 15.88 -27.64 -24.09
C TRP A 209 15.55 -29.04 -24.66
N MET A 210 14.83 -29.88 -23.90
CA MET A 210 14.32 -31.15 -24.43
C MET A 210 13.37 -30.94 -25.60
N LEU A 211 12.39 -30.04 -25.45
CA LEU A 211 11.42 -29.73 -26.52
C LEU A 211 12.10 -29.06 -27.72
N TYR A 212 13.05 -28.15 -27.50
CA TYR A 212 13.84 -27.52 -28.57
C TYR A 212 14.69 -28.54 -29.32
N ASN A 213 15.44 -29.37 -28.58
CA ASN A 213 16.25 -30.42 -29.22
C ASN A 213 15.42 -31.48 -29.91
N GLN A 214 14.24 -31.82 -29.35
CA GLN A 214 13.28 -32.69 -30.00
C GLN A 214 12.82 -32.09 -31.34
N ARG A 215 12.44 -30.84 -31.38
CA ARG A 215 12.00 -30.15 -32.61
C ARG A 215 13.13 -30.06 -33.63
N ARG A 216 14.32 -29.73 -33.17
CA ARG A 216 15.54 -29.70 -34.01
C ARG A 216 15.89 -31.08 -34.56
N MET A 217 15.77 -32.14 -33.75
CA MET A 217 15.96 -33.50 -34.20
C MET A 217 14.89 -33.93 -35.22
N LEU A 218 13.62 -33.60 -35.00
CA LEU A 218 12.52 -33.84 -35.95
C LEU A 218 12.76 -33.10 -37.28
N ASP A 219 13.19 -31.84 -37.23
CA ASP A 219 13.51 -31.06 -38.43
C ASP A 219 14.72 -31.64 -39.19
N GLN A 220 15.74 -32.09 -38.46
CA GLN A 220 16.89 -32.80 -39.06
C GLN A 220 16.46 -34.15 -39.67
N GLN A 221 15.65 -34.92 -38.96
CA GLN A 221 15.09 -36.18 -39.49
C GLN A 221 14.19 -35.94 -40.68
N ASN A 222 13.33 -34.95 -40.68
CA ASN A 222 12.47 -34.61 -41.82
C ASN A 222 13.29 -34.16 -43.04
N ARG A 223 14.41 -33.44 -42.82
CA ARG A 223 15.35 -33.08 -43.90
C ARG A 223 16.11 -34.30 -44.42
N ALA A 224 16.48 -35.23 -43.54
CA ALA A 224 17.15 -36.51 -43.92
C ALA A 224 16.19 -37.45 -44.64
N LEU A 225 14.88 -37.43 -44.29
CA LEU A 225 13.83 -38.24 -44.94
C LEU A 225 13.46 -37.74 -46.33
N GLY A 226 13.65 -36.45 -46.63
CA GLY A 226 13.48 -35.89 -47.94
C GLY A 226 14.54 -36.32 -48.98
N GLN A 227 15.63 -36.98 -48.53
CA GLN A 227 16.62 -37.54 -49.43
C GLN A 227 16.28 -39.04 -49.68
N PRO A 228 16.15 -39.44 -50.98
CA PRO A 228 15.86 -40.85 -51.31
C PRO A 228 17.06 -41.72 -50.89
N THR A 229 16.88 -42.48 -49.76
CA THR A 229 17.87 -43.44 -49.36
C THR A 229 17.74 -44.71 -50.18
N ARG A 230 18.73 -45.09 -50.90
CA ARG A 230 18.88 -46.30 -51.75
C ARG A 230 19.09 -47.60 -50.92
N SER A 231 18.75 -47.67 -49.65
CA SER A 231 18.92 -48.93 -48.91
C SER A 231 17.63 -49.73 -48.95
N GLY A 232 17.58 -50.73 -49.78
CA GLY A 232 16.45 -51.66 -49.91
C GLY A 232 16.31 -52.66 -48.74
N ASN A 233 16.83 -52.35 -47.55
CA ASN A 233 16.70 -53.27 -46.41
C ASN A 233 15.47 -52.89 -45.56
N PRO A 234 14.42 -53.76 -45.52
CA PRO A 234 13.18 -53.50 -44.82
C PRO A 234 13.34 -53.32 -43.28
N TYR A 235 14.37 -53.91 -42.70
CA TYR A 235 14.63 -53.73 -41.29
C TYR A 235 15.15 -52.32 -40.90
N VAL A 236 15.91 -51.73 -41.81
CA VAL A 236 16.36 -50.32 -41.63
C VAL A 236 15.18 -49.36 -41.73
N GLU A 237 14.24 -49.66 -42.63
CA GLU A 237 13.02 -48.88 -42.79
C GLU A 237 12.08 -48.98 -41.57
N LEU A 238 11.87 -50.22 -41.07
CA LEU A 238 11.06 -50.43 -39.85
C LEU A 238 11.69 -49.83 -38.61
N THR A 239 13.03 -49.92 -38.46
CA THR A 239 13.72 -49.26 -37.34
C THR A 239 13.62 -47.75 -37.48
N ARG A 240 13.68 -47.19 -38.66
CA ARG A 240 13.53 -45.76 -38.92
C ARG A 240 12.11 -45.29 -38.59
N ILE A 241 11.09 -46.05 -38.99
CA ILE A 241 9.72 -45.76 -38.66
C ILE A 241 9.47 -45.82 -37.16
N ALA A 242 9.99 -46.85 -36.47
CA ALA A 242 9.86 -47.02 -35.02
C ALA A 242 10.53 -45.87 -34.23
N LEU A 243 11.69 -45.43 -34.65
CA LEU A 243 12.39 -44.30 -34.12
C LEU A 243 11.70 -42.96 -34.40
N GLN A 244 11.09 -42.84 -35.60
CA GLN A 244 10.38 -41.67 -36.07
C GLN A 244 9.08 -41.43 -35.26
N TRP A 245 8.34 -42.50 -34.96
CA TRP A 245 7.04 -42.44 -34.29
C TRP A 245 7.10 -42.66 -32.79
N GLY A 246 8.04 -43.49 -32.31
CA GLY A 246 8.10 -43.89 -30.93
C GLY A 246 8.77 -42.84 -30.01
N THR A 247 9.89 -42.25 -30.45
CA THR A 247 10.63 -41.28 -29.63
C THR A 247 9.93 -39.94 -29.40
N PRO A 248 9.25 -39.32 -30.42
CA PRO A 248 8.51 -38.07 -30.19
C PRO A 248 7.36 -38.24 -29.22
N ILE A 249 6.57 -39.33 -29.36
CA ILE A 249 5.40 -39.63 -28.50
C ILE A 249 5.83 -39.82 -27.03
N VAL A 250 6.93 -40.56 -26.80
CA VAL A 250 7.43 -40.79 -25.44
C VAL A 250 7.97 -39.52 -24.81
N LEU A 251 8.68 -38.69 -25.58
CA LEU A 251 9.20 -37.41 -25.08
C LEU A 251 8.07 -36.40 -24.80
N GLU A 252 7.06 -36.32 -25.67
CA GLU A 252 5.89 -35.49 -25.45
C GLU A 252 5.10 -35.93 -24.22
N ALA A 253 4.88 -37.25 -24.04
CA ALA A 253 4.23 -37.78 -22.87
C ALA A 253 5.01 -37.49 -21.58
N ARG A 254 6.33 -37.56 -21.60
CA ARG A 254 7.21 -37.19 -20.44
C ARG A 254 7.13 -35.69 -20.16
N ALA A 255 7.15 -34.82 -21.18
CA ALA A 255 7.02 -33.38 -21.01
C ALA A 255 5.66 -33.02 -20.42
N GLN A 256 4.57 -33.62 -20.92
CA GLN A 256 3.23 -33.44 -20.36
C GLN A 256 3.12 -33.89 -18.91
N LEU A 257 3.77 -35.00 -18.56
CA LEU A 257 3.80 -35.51 -17.20
C LEU A 257 4.57 -34.58 -16.26
N ALA A 258 5.71 -34.04 -16.72
CA ALA A 258 6.49 -33.05 -15.96
C ALA A 258 5.68 -31.78 -15.73
N VAL A 259 5.00 -31.25 -16.73
CA VAL A 259 4.13 -30.07 -16.60
C VAL A 259 2.98 -30.34 -15.63
N ARG A 260 2.28 -31.48 -15.76
CA ARG A 260 1.22 -31.86 -14.80
C ARG A 260 1.74 -31.95 -13.37
N LYS A 261 2.95 -32.46 -13.16
CA LYS A 261 3.59 -32.51 -11.84
C LYS A 261 3.88 -31.11 -11.32
N MET A 262 4.46 -30.24 -12.13
CA MET A 262 4.73 -28.84 -11.75
C MET A 262 3.44 -28.08 -11.40
N VAL A 263 2.39 -28.23 -12.20
CA VAL A 263 1.08 -27.63 -11.93
C VAL A 263 0.54 -28.08 -10.58
N LYS A 264 0.55 -29.38 -10.29
CA LYS A 264 0.10 -29.90 -9.00
C LYS A 264 0.95 -29.38 -7.82
N GLU A 265 2.24 -29.25 -8.01
CA GLU A 265 3.14 -28.71 -6.98
C GLU A 265 2.88 -27.21 -6.74
N ILE A 266 2.64 -26.42 -7.79
CA ILE A 266 2.27 -25.01 -7.68
C ILE A 266 0.91 -24.87 -6.97
N GLU A 267 -0.09 -25.67 -7.37
CA GLU A 267 -1.43 -25.65 -6.77
C GLU A 267 -1.40 -26.11 -5.29
N ALA A 268 -0.43 -26.89 -4.90
CA ALA A 268 -0.24 -27.34 -3.51
C ALA A 268 0.55 -26.34 -2.63
N LEU A 269 1.14 -25.28 -3.22
CA LEU A 269 1.79 -24.24 -2.43
C LEU A 269 0.73 -23.49 -1.61
N SER A 270 1.00 -23.27 -0.34
CA SER A 270 0.18 -22.42 0.53
C SER A 270 1.08 -21.39 1.22
N LEU A 271 0.53 -20.27 1.61
CA LEU A 271 1.22 -19.38 2.54
C LEU A 271 1.18 -20.00 3.93
N ASP A 272 2.30 -19.86 4.67
CA ASP A 272 2.34 -20.26 6.08
C ASP A 272 1.46 -19.31 6.89
N GLU A 273 0.66 -19.83 7.82
CA GLU A 273 -0.25 -19.03 8.65
C GLU A 273 0.51 -17.93 9.40
N ASP A 274 1.67 -18.26 9.98
CA ASP A 274 2.51 -17.27 10.68
C ASP A 274 2.92 -16.10 9.77
N LYS A 275 3.17 -16.37 8.48
CA LYS A 275 3.51 -15.31 7.52
C LYS A 275 2.32 -14.48 7.11
N VAL A 276 1.14 -15.10 7.01
CA VAL A 276 -0.11 -14.35 6.76
C VAL A 276 -0.38 -13.41 7.92
N ASP A 277 -0.22 -13.88 9.15
CA ASP A 277 -0.39 -13.06 10.35
C ASP A 277 0.64 -11.93 10.42
N GLU A 278 1.90 -12.20 10.10
CA GLU A 278 2.94 -11.17 9.98
C GLU A 278 2.58 -10.10 8.93
N LEU A 279 2.04 -10.52 7.79
CA LEU A 279 1.59 -9.59 6.75
C LEU A 279 0.40 -8.74 7.19
N VAL A 280 -0.58 -9.35 7.87
CA VAL A 280 -1.73 -8.63 8.43
C VAL A 280 -1.27 -7.55 9.40
N GLU A 281 -0.36 -7.87 10.31
CA GLU A 281 0.18 -6.90 11.26
C GLU A 281 0.99 -5.79 10.58
N LYS A 282 1.77 -6.09 9.55
CA LYS A 282 2.46 -5.07 8.74
C LYS A 282 1.49 -4.13 8.04
N ILE A 283 0.41 -4.67 7.47
CA ILE A 283 -0.63 -3.87 6.82
C ILE A 283 -1.31 -2.97 7.85
N ARG A 284 -1.71 -3.52 9.02
CA ARG A 284 -2.33 -2.74 10.10
C ARG A 284 -1.42 -1.62 10.60
N ALA A 285 -0.15 -1.92 10.86
CA ALA A 285 0.82 -0.92 11.31
C ALA A 285 0.97 0.21 10.27
N HIS A 286 1.08 -0.15 9.00
CA HIS A 286 1.22 0.83 7.92
C HIS A 286 -0.03 1.72 7.77
N ILE A 287 -1.23 1.15 7.85
CA ILE A 287 -2.50 1.91 7.83
C ILE A 287 -2.57 2.83 9.05
N ARG A 288 -2.16 2.34 10.24
CA ARG A 288 -2.10 3.14 11.47
C ARG A 288 -1.19 4.36 11.30
N ASP A 289 0.00 4.17 10.77
CA ASP A 289 0.97 5.25 10.54
C ASP A 289 0.44 6.29 9.55
N GLN A 290 -0.22 5.86 8.48
CA GLN A 290 -0.84 6.77 7.51
C GLN A 290 -2.00 7.56 8.14
N LEU A 291 -2.86 6.91 8.94
CA LEU A 291 -3.95 7.57 9.65
C LEU A 291 -3.43 8.58 10.67
N LEU A 292 -2.42 8.21 11.47
CA LEU A 292 -1.82 9.11 12.47
C LEU A 292 -1.15 10.31 11.81
N GLY A 293 -0.48 10.12 10.68
CA GLY A 293 0.11 11.20 9.90
C GLY A 293 -0.95 12.23 9.46
N ARG A 294 -2.07 11.74 8.93
CA ARG A 294 -3.18 12.61 8.52
C ARG A 294 -3.89 13.28 9.67
N LEU A 295 -4.08 12.59 10.80
CA LEU A 295 -4.64 13.20 12.00
C LEU A 295 -3.82 14.40 12.46
N THR A 296 -2.50 14.30 12.45
CA THR A 296 -1.61 15.42 12.82
C THR A 296 -1.75 16.61 11.86
N GLU A 297 -2.04 16.38 10.58
CA GLU A 297 -2.33 17.45 9.62
C GLU A 297 -3.68 18.13 9.91
N ILE A 298 -4.71 17.33 10.21
CA ILE A 298 -6.06 17.84 10.55
C ILE A 298 -6.02 18.66 11.84
N GLU A 299 -5.27 18.21 12.84
CA GLU A 299 -5.09 18.94 14.09
C GLU A 299 -4.52 20.34 13.87
N LYS A 300 -3.55 20.50 12.97
CA LYS A 300 -2.98 21.81 12.59
C LYS A 300 -3.97 22.72 11.89
N LEU A 301 -5.02 22.16 11.27
CA LEU A 301 -6.06 22.94 10.58
C LEU A 301 -7.21 23.34 11.51
N ILE A 302 -7.37 22.65 12.64
CA ILE A 302 -8.44 22.89 13.62
C ILE A 302 -7.98 23.85 14.72
N PHE A 303 -6.68 23.92 14.99
CA PHE A 303 -6.03 24.80 15.98
C PHE A 303 -5.14 25.85 15.31
#